data_91c6becf67beaec64f520c81eb554c10
#
_entry.id   91c6becf67beaec64f520c81eb554c10
#
_cell.length_a   1.000
_cell.length_b   1.000
_cell.length_c   1.000
_cell.angle_alpha   90.00
_cell.angle_beta   90.00
_cell.angle_gamma   90.00
#
_symmetry.space_group_name_H-M   'P 1'
#
loop_
_entity.id
_entity.type
_entity.pdbx_description
1 polymer ?
#
loop_
_entity_poly.entity_id
_entity_poly.type
_entity_poly.pdbx_seq_one_letter_code
_entity_poly.pdbx_strand_id
1 'polypeptide(L)'
;MTTAPTKARAGKRVLIICQLDAFANGIKPAEIERFLRQRGHDAHLVDTYHLSRWAHAPKLFHGRLPALRPRKFALYATEAASAVLTRRWDFGRRHLSYYLLVADHRLRRGILKRSLPLDDFDLVICETPYDAGVLADAGAARTLYDAPTPWADEVYFDGRVSERQHRKLRQLETAICENVDHLAFHWDSYARYAVERYGISGHNLTSLKFGCTPSKQRAEFAVPPRVVYFGNVSVGYNAPALLARLSALYPHIDVYGGPPPDPRLGLNYLGYTPSLDVLSNYQLGLVTCSRDQLRRNGFSAKHVSYLSYGLPVLVPSWRRHLDLLRGSVPYTEETFRSVVDSMGDESRWWSASDEAYAQAERLRWEETLRPLEQLLSRDPHLSKDWQWT
;
A
#
# COMPACT_ATOMS: atom_id res chain seq x y z
N MET A 1 45.56 30.01 8.39
CA MET A 1 44.83 29.26 7.37
C MET A 1 43.40 29.09 7.83
N THR A 2 42.53 29.98 7.41
CA THR A 2 41.09 29.92 7.70
C THR A 2 40.45 28.96 6.72
N THR A 3 39.96 27.81 7.23
CA THR A 3 39.18 26.87 6.47
C THR A 3 37.85 27.52 6.06
N ALA A 4 37.67 27.68 4.75
CA ALA A 4 36.40 28.17 4.20
C ALA A 4 35.25 27.27 4.67
N PRO A 5 34.07 27.82 5.03
CA PRO A 5 32.94 27.01 5.42
C PRO A 5 32.52 26.15 4.24
N THR A 6 32.48 24.84 4.45
CA THR A 6 31.95 23.87 3.50
C THR A 6 30.51 24.30 3.14
N LYS A 7 30.31 24.72 1.88
CA LYS A 7 28.96 25.03 1.37
C LYS A 7 28.04 23.86 1.73
N ALA A 8 27.05 24.11 2.59
CA ALA A 8 26.00 23.16 2.86
C ALA A 8 25.44 22.69 1.50
N ARG A 9 25.48 21.39 1.24
CA ARG A 9 24.95 20.80 0.00
C ARG A 9 23.49 21.21 -0.06
N ALA A 10 23.10 21.98 -1.07
CA ALA A 10 21.71 22.35 -1.29
C ALA A 10 20.87 21.06 -1.34
N GLY A 11 19.79 21.02 -0.58
CA GLY A 11 18.88 19.87 -0.56
C GLY A 11 18.34 19.59 -1.98
N LYS A 12 18.08 18.31 -2.25
CA LYS A 12 17.50 17.88 -3.52
C LYS A 12 16.01 18.21 -3.56
N ARG A 13 15.48 18.50 -4.76
CA ARG A 13 14.05 18.72 -4.99
C ARG A 13 13.37 17.40 -5.37
N VAL A 14 12.38 16.99 -4.61
CA VAL A 14 11.69 15.70 -4.79
C VAL A 14 10.20 15.93 -4.96
N LEU A 15 9.61 15.36 -6.01
CA LEU A 15 8.18 15.35 -6.25
C LEU A 15 7.61 13.97 -5.94
N ILE A 16 6.57 13.91 -5.11
CA ILE A 16 5.86 12.68 -4.73
C ILE A 16 4.44 12.78 -5.26
N ILE A 17 4.08 11.91 -6.19
CA ILE A 17 2.75 11.85 -6.82
C ILE A 17 2.02 10.62 -6.28
N CYS A 18 0.91 10.81 -5.61
CA CYS A 18 0.15 9.73 -4.98
C CYS A 18 -1.35 10.00 -4.96
N GLN A 19 -2.11 9.02 -4.53
CA GLN A 19 -3.53 9.17 -4.20
C GLN A 19 -3.67 9.06 -2.68
N LEU A 20 -3.91 10.18 -2.01
CA LEU A 20 -4.20 10.20 -0.57
C LEU A 20 -5.65 9.76 -0.37
N ASP A 21 -5.89 8.47 -0.26
CA ASP A 21 -7.15 8.00 0.30
C ASP A 21 -7.04 7.87 1.82
N ALA A 22 -8.20 7.88 2.48
CA ALA A 22 -8.26 8.01 3.93
C ALA A 22 -7.65 6.81 4.72
N PHE A 23 -7.14 5.74 4.06
CA PHE A 23 -6.94 4.49 4.79
C PHE A 23 -5.60 3.77 4.65
N ALA A 24 -4.91 3.82 3.54
CA ALA A 24 -3.67 3.06 3.40
C ALA A 24 -2.67 3.70 2.43
N ASN A 25 -3.17 4.21 1.30
CA ASN A 25 -2.30 4.67 0.22
C ASN A 25 -1.66 6.04 0.52
N GLY A 26 -2.15 6.78 1.52
CA GLY A 26 -1.64 8.09 1.90
C GLY A 26 -0.57 8.09 2.99
N ILE A 27 -0.42 6.98 3.73
CA ILE A 27 0.50 6.96 4.88
C ILE A 27 1.95 7.00 4.40
N LYS A 28 2.35 6.09 3.52
CA LYS A 28 3.74 6.01 3.06
C LYS A 28 4.20 7.26 2.31
N PRO A 29 3.44 7.85 1.35
CA PRO A 29 3.82 9.12 0.71
C PRO A 29 4.03 10.27 1.69
N ALA A 30 3.16 10.41 2.69
CA ALA A 30 3.31 11.43 3.71
C ALA A 30 4.58 11.21 4.57
N GLU A 31 4.89 9.95 4.87
CA GLU A 31 6.12 9.61 5.59
C GLU A 31 7.38 9.80 4.73
N ILE A 32 7.31 9.53 3.42
CA ILE A 32 8.39 9.86 2.49
C ILE A 32 8.63 11.38 2.47
N GLU A 33 7.59 12.19 2.35
CA GLU A 33 7.72 13.66 2.40
C GLU A 33 8.35 14.12 3.71
N ARG A 34 7.83 13.63 4.84
CA ARG A 34 8.35 13.96 6.18
C ARG A 34 9.82 13.57 6.33
N PHE A 35 10.18 12.34 5.95
CA PHE A 35 11.53 11.80 6.00
C PHE A 35 12.52 12.65 5.19
N LEU A 36 12.16 13.02 3.97
CA LEU A 36 13.00 13.81 3.09
C LEU A 36 13.17 15.24 3.60
N ARG A 37 12.10 15.89 4.07
CA ARG A 37 12.16 17.24 4.65
C ARG A 37 13.02 17.30 5.91
N GLN A 38 12.94 16.30 6.78
CA GLN A 38 13.79 16.21 7.98
C GLN A 38 15.29 16.12 7.64
N ARG A 39 15.63 15.70 6.42
CA ARG A 39 17.00 15.60 5.90
C ARG A 39 17.43 16.79 5.05
N GLY A 40 16.62 17.84 5.03
CA GLY A 40 16.92 19.08 4.34
C GLY A 40 16.66 19.05 2.84
N HIS A 41 15.89 18.06 2.34
CA HIS A 41 15.44 18.05 0.95
C HIS A 41 14.14 18.86 0.79
N ASP A 42 13.96 19.45 -0.40
CA ASP A 42 12.72 20.15 -0.79
C ASP A 42 11.73 19.15 -1.39
N ALA A 43 10.94 18.52 -0.53
CA ALA A 43 9.98 17.49 -0.93
C ALA A 43 8.57 18.06 -1.07
N HIS A 44 7.91 17.73 -2.19
CA HIS A 44 6.57 18.19 -2.55
C HIS A 44 5.63 17.00 -2.78
N LEU A 45 4.57 16.92 -1.98
CA LEU A 45 3.54 15.89 -2.10
C LEU A 45 2.37 16.41 -2.94
N VAL A 46 2.03 15.68 -3.99
CA VAL A 46 0.91 15.96 -4.88
C VAL A 46 -0.14 14.88 -4.76
N ASP A 47 -1.31 15.26 -4.20
CA ASP A 47 -2.45 14.37 -4.08
C ASP A 47 -3.28 14.36 -5.36
N THR A 48 -3.27 13.25 -6.07
CA THR A 48 -4.05 13.03 -7.28
C THR A 48 -5.45 12.46 -7.02
N TYR A 49 -5.74 12.00 -5.79
CA TYR A 49 -7.07 11.50 -5.41
C TYR A 49 -8.12 12.60 -5.52
N HIS A 50 -7.80 13.81 -5.07
CA HIS A 50 -8.67 14.96 -5.18
C HIS A 50 -8.82 15.50 -6.62
N LEU A 51 -7.93 15.12 -7.54
CA LEU A 51 -8.19 15.31 -8.96
C LEU A 51 -9.46 14.58 -9.42
N SER A 52 -9.94 13.61 -8.65
CA SER A 52 -11.16 12.85 -8.93
C SER A 52 -12.41 13.38 -8.23
N ARG A 53 -12.28 14.12 -7.13
CA ARG A 53 -13.42 14.68 -6.41
C ARG A 53 -13.64 16.15 -6.75
N TRP A 54 -14.90 16.53 -6.98
CA TRP A 54 -15.34 17.83 -7.46
C TRP A 54 -15.05 19.01 -6.53
N ALA A 55 -14.74 18.77 -5.26
CA ALA A 55 -14.86 19.79 -4.25
C ALA A 55 -13.53 20.38 -3.77
N HIS A 56 -12.39 19.70 -3.92
CA HIS A 56 -11.17 20.11 -3.22
C HIS A 56 -9.93 19.89 -4.09
N ALA A 57 -9.69 20.79 -5.05
CA ALA A 57 -8.39 20.86 -5.70
C ALA A 57 -7.31 21.22 -4.66
N PRO A 58 -6.16 20.52 -4.62
CA PRO A 58 -5.08 20.89 -3.72
C PRO A 58 -4.70 22.36 -3.93
N LYS A 59 -4.45 23.09 -2.86
CA LYS A 59 -4.07 24.50 -2.92
C LYS A 59 -2.81 24.78 -3.77
N LEU A 60 -1.98 23.74 -3.99
CA LEU A 60 -0.79 23.78 -4.84
C LEU A 60 -1.08 24.00 -6.34
N PHE A 61 -2.30 23.77 -6.81
CA PHE A 61 -2.70 23.87 -8.21
C PHE A 61 -3.67 25.02 -8.48
N HIS A 62 -3.53 26.12 -7.76
CA HIS A 62 -4.36 27.30 -7.97
C HIS A 62 -4.42 27.70 -9.46
N GLY A 63 -5.56 27.55 -10.07
CA GLY A 63 -5.96 28.13 -11.35
C GLY A 63 -5.84 27.24 -12.60
N ARG A 64 -5.19 26.05 -12.57
CA ARG A 64 -4.98 25.21 -13.78
C ARG A 64 -5.87 23.95 -13.88
N LEU A 65 -6.64 23.63 -12.86
CA LEU A 65 -7.46 22.41 -12.79
C LEU A 65 -8.89 22.48 -13.38
N PRO A 66 -9.49 23.63 -13.71
CA PRO A 66 -10.85 23.66 -14.29
C PRO A 66 -10.99 22.83 -15.56
N ALA A 67 -9.92 22.69 -16.36
CA ALA A 67 -9.92 21.91 -17.60
C ALA A 67 -10.12 20.37 -17.39
N LEU A 68 -9.98 19.90 -16.17
CA LEU A 68 -10.16 18.49 -15.78
C LEU A 68 -11.61 18.11 -15.49
N ARG A 69 -12.38 19.05 -14.99
CA ARG A 69 -13.74 18.79 -14.48
C ARG A 69 -14.70 18.16 -15.50
N PRO A 70 -14.82 18.66 -16.75
CA PRO A 70 -15.76 18.08 -17.72
C PRO A 70 -15.37 16.67 -18.16
N ARG A 71 -14.07 16.40 -18.34
CA ARG A 71 -13.57 15.10 -18.82
C ARG A 71 -13.69 14.01 -17.75
N LYS A 72 -13.49 14.37 -16.47
CA LYS A 72 -13.72 13.44 -15.37
C LYS A 72 -15.20 13.20 -15.13
N PHE A 73 -16.02 14.22 -15.25
CA PHE A 73 -17.47 14.04 -15.20
C PHE A 73 -17.95 13.06 -16.27
N ALA A 74 -17.44 13.16 -17.50
CA ALA A 74 -17.74 12.19 -18.55
C ALA A 74 -17.29 10.77 -18.18
N LEU A 75 -16.11 10.61 -17.57
CA LEU A 75 -15.63 9.30 -17.08
C LEU A 75 -16.53 8.75 -15.96
N TYR A 76 -16.90 9.56 -14.98
CA TYR A 76 -17.79 9.13 -13.89
C TYR A 76 -19.24 8.93 -14.33
N ALA A 77 -19.74 9.75 -15.24
CA ALA A 77 -21.06 9.54 -15.84
C ALA A 77 -21.08 8.23 -16.64
N THR A 78 -19.99 7.93 -17.36
CA THR A 78 -19.81 6.68 -18.08
C THR A 78 -19.68 5.49 -17.11
N GLU A 79 -18.98 5.67 -15.97
CA GLU A 79 -18.84 4.66 -14.93
C GLU A 79 -20.17 4.41 -14.21
N ALA A 80 -20.90 5.47 -13.87
CA ALA A 80 -22.23 5.38 -13.26
C ALA A 80 -23.25 4.75 -14.22
N ALA A 81 -23.29 5.18 -15.48
CA ALA A 81 -24.13 4.58 -16.52
C ALA A 81 -23.78 3.11 -16.75
N SER A 82 -22.50 2.79 -16.75
CA SER A 82 -21.97 1.43 -16.81
C SER A 82 -22.38 0.59 -15.60
N ALA A 83 -22.25 1.11 -14.39
CA ALA A 83 -22.67 0.41 -13.18
C ALA A 83 -24.19 0.10 -13.18
N VAL A 84 -25.00 0.99 -13.76
CA VAL A 84 -26.43 0.77 -13.95
C VAL A 84 -26.73 -0.27 -15.03
N LEU A 85 -26.06 -0.18 -16.18
CA LEU A 85 -26.23 -1.11 -17.30
C LEU A 85 -25.70 -2.52 -16.97
N THR A 86 -24.61 -2.63 -16.21
CA THR A 86 -23.93 -3.88 -15.89
C THR A 86 -24.48 -4.59 -14.64
N ARG A 87 -25.35 -3.97 -13.87
CA ARG A 87 -26.15 -4.68 -12.86
C ARG A 87 -26.92 -5.88 -13.43
N ARG A 88 -27.15 -5.90 -14.74
CA ARG A 88 -27.83 -6.98 -15.44
C ARG A 88 -26.93 -7.99 -16.17
N TRP A 89 -25.62 -7.68 -16.39
CA TRP A 89 -24.74 -8.53 -17.18
C TRP A 89 -23.29 -8.50 -16.67
N ASP A 90 -22.88 -9.55 -16.01
CA ASP A 90 -21.54 -9.70 -15.39
C ASP A 90 -20.39 -9.60 -16.41
N PHE A 91 -20.64 -9.99 -17.65
CA PHE A 91 -19.68 -9.91 -18.74
C PHE A 91 -19.39 -8.46 -19.19
N GLY A 92 -20.41 -7.62 -19.26
CA GLY A 92 -20.27 -6.21 -19.63
C GLY A 92 -19.49 -5.40 -18.59
N ARG A 93 -19.65 -5.73 -17.29
CA ARG A 93 -18.97 -5.08 -16.19
C ARG A 93 -17.45 -5.22 -16.27
N ARG A 94 -16.92 -6.40 -16.57
CA ARG A 94 -15.48 -6.66 -16.67
C ARG A 94 -14.84 -5.94 -17.85
N HIS A 95 -15.50 -5.93 -19.00
CA HIS A 95 -14.99 -5.24 -20.18
C HIS A 95 -14.87 -3.73 -20.00
N LEU A 96 -15.89 -3.12 -19.44
CA LEU A 96 -15.92 -1.67 -19.25
C LEU A 96 -14.92 -1.21 -18.19
N SER A 97 -14.74 -1.97 -17.11
CA SER A 97 -13.72 -1.69 -16.09
C SER A 97 -12.33 -1.58 -16.70
N TYR A 98 -11.95 -2.46 -17.62
CA TYR A 98 -10.66 -2.40 -18.32
C TYR A 98 -10.48 -1.09 -19.11
N TYR A 99 -11.47 -0.72 -19.93
CA TYR A 99 -11.37 0.50 -20.74
C TYR A 99 -11.31 1.76 -19.86
N LEU A 100 -12.04 1.79 -18.75
CA LEU A 100 -12.00 2.88 -17.79
C LEU A 100 -10.64 2.99 -17.13
N LEU A 101 -10.02 1.88 -16.72
CA LEU A 101 -8.68 1.85 -16.13
C LEU A 101 -7.63 2.40 -17.11
N VAL A 102 -7.65 1.96 -18.36
CA VAL A 102 -6.71 2.43 -19.38
C VAL A 102 -6.97 3.90 -19.77
N ALA A 103 -8.23 4.30 -19.84
CA ALA A 103 -8.58 5.69 -20.12
C ALA A 103 -8.18 6.63 -18.97
N ASP A 104 -8.40 6.22 -17.72
CA ASP A 104 -7.98 6.99 -16.53
C ASP A 104 -6.45 7.13 -16.49
N HIS A 105 -5.70 6.05 -16.70
CA HIS A 105 -4.25 6.08 -16.80
C HIS A 105 -3.74 7.09 -17.85
N ARG A 106 -4.27 7.02 -19.08
CA ARG A 106 -3.89 7.94 -20.17
C ARG A 106 -4.25 9.39 -19.87
N LEU A 107 -5.43 9.60 -19.32
CA LEU A 107 -5.93 10.93 -18.96
C LEU A 107 -5.04 11.55 -17.87
N ARG A 108 -4.74 10.81 -16.80
CA ARG A 108 -3.89 11.25 -15.69
C ARG A 108 -2.49 11.60 -16.18
N ARG A 109 -1.87 10.73 -16.98
CA ARG A 109 -0.57 11.02 -17.59
C ARG A 109 -0.59 12.35 -18.36
N GLY A 110 -1.60 12.55 -19.24
CA GLY A 110 -1.70 13.77 -20.03
C GLY A 110 -1.94 15.04 -19.21
N ILE A 111 -2.56 14.91 -18.03
CA ILE A 111 -2.80 16.01 -17.11
C ILE A 111 -1.55 16.34 -16.31
N LEU A 112 -0.97 15.34 -15.66
CA LEU A 112 0.21 15.48 -14.83
C LEU A 112 1.38 16.06 -15.65
N LYS A 113 1.61 15.52 -16.85
CA LYS A 113 2.61 16.06 -17.78
C LYS A 113 2.44 17.56 -18.08
N ARG A 114 1.19 18.04 -18.25
CA ARG A 114 0.93 19.47 -18.56
C ARG A 114 0.91 20.36 -17.34
N SER A 115 0.68 19.80 -16.16
CA SER A 115 0.42 20.58 -14.94
C SER A 115 1.62 20.62 -14.00
N LEU A 116 2.57 19.68 -14.14
CA LEU A 116 3.73 19.56 -13.26
C LEU A 116 5.00 19.91 -14.01
N PRO A 117 5.87 20.77 -13.46
CA PRO A 117 7.19 21.04 -14.01
C PRO A 117 8.15 19.89 -13.60
N LEU A 118 7.98 18.72 -14.23
CA LEU A 118 8.69 17.50 -13.84
C LEU A 118 10.22 17.66 -13.93
N ASP A 119 10.70 18.42 -14.91
CA ASP A 119 12.14 18.67 -15.15
C ASP A 119 12.80 19.55 -14.07
N ASP A 120 11.99 20.19 -13.21
CA ASP A 120 12.51 21.01 -12.09
C ASP A 120 12.92 20.16 -10.87
N PHE A 121 12.70 18.85 -10.89
CA PHE A 121 12.96 17.97 -9.77
C PHE A 121 14.16 17.06 -10.02
N ASP A 122 14.89 16.71 -8.95
CA ASP A 122 15.97 15.72 -8.99
C ASP A 122 15.44 14.28 -8.97
N LEU A 123 14.25 14.08 -8.35
CA LEU A 123 13.58 12.77 -8.25
C LEU A 123 12.07 12.96 -8.32
N VAL A 124 11.41 12.15 -9.14
CA VAL A 124 9.94 12.04 -9.20
C VAL A 124 9.52 10.66 -8.75
N ILE A 125 8.72 10.59 -7.71
CA ILE A 125 8.18 9.34 -7.12
C ILE A 125 6.70 9.23 -7.46
N CYS A 126 6.26 8.08 -7.98
CA CYS A 126 4.84 7.74 -8.12
C CYS A 126 4.52 6.48 -7.34
N GLU A 127 3.44 6.50 -6.55
CA GLU A 127 2.98 5.33 -5.79
C GLU A 127 1.84 4.56 -6.45
N THR A 128 1.18 5.12 -7.45
CA THR A 128 0.05 4.43 -8.07
C THR A 128 0.30 4.14 -9.54
N PRO A 129 -0.14 2.98 -10.04
CA PRO A 129 -0.03 2.66 -11.46
C PRO A 129 -0.84 3.61 -12.34
N TYR A 130 -1.88 4.24 -11.78
CA TYR A 130 -2.70 5.21 -12.50
C TYR A 130 -1.92 6.49 -12.86
N ASP A 131 -1.03 6.91 -11.99
CA ASP A 131 -0.23 8.12 -12.14
C ASP A 131 1.18 7.82 -12.71
N ALA A 132 1.69 6.60 -12.50
CA ALA A 132 3.04 6.20 -12.86
C ALA A 132 3.39 6.34 -14.35
N GLY A 133 2.38 6.38 -15.23
CA GLY A 133 2.61 6.67 -16.65
C GLY A 133 3.29 8.01 -16.92
N VAL A 134 3.22 8.98 -16.00
CA VAL A 134 3.87 10.28 -16.14
C VAL A 134 5.39 10.20 -15.97
N LEU A 135 5.91 9.17 -15.29
CA LEU A 135 7.34 8.99 -15.08
C LEU A 135 8.12 8.91 -16.39
N ALA A 136 7.51 8.36 -17.44
CA ALA A 136 8.11 8.35 -18.78
C ALA A 136 8.25 9.75 -19.42
N ASP A 137 7.65 10.78 -18.82
CA ASP A 137 7.69 12.18 -19.28
C ASP A 137 8.55 13.06 -18.35
N ALA A 138 9.25 12.48 -17.38
CA ALA A 138 9.98 13.22 -16.35
C ALA A 138 11.34 13.80 -16.81
N GLY A 139 11.69 13.66 -18.10
CA GLY A 139 12.86 14.31 -18.69
C GLY A 139 14.18 13.94 -18.01
N ALA A 140 14.87 14.94 -17.43
CA ALA A 140 16.14 14.76 -16.75
C ALA A 140 16.04 14.32 -15.29
N ALA A 141 14.84 14.35 -14.69
CA ALA A 141 14.62 13.88 -13.32
C ALA A 141 14.76 12.35 -13.23
N ARG A 142 15.36 11.87 -12.14
CA ARG A 142 15.29 10.44 -11.82
C ARG A 142 13.84 10.05 -11.49
N THR A 143 13.52 8.82 -11.76
CA THR A 143 12.17 8.30 -11.59
C THR A 143 12.14 7.10 -10.65
N LEU A 144 11.17 7.07 -9.73
CA LEU A 144 10.90 5.94 -8.86
C LEU A 144 9.41 5.58 -8.95
N TYR A 145 9.13 4.35 -9.35
CA TYR A 145 7.81 3.78 -9.18
C TYR A 145 7.79 2.93 -7.90
N ASP A 146 7.12 3.42 -6.87
CA ASP A 146 6.94 2.72 -5.59
C ASP A 146 5.57 2.03 -5.59
N ALA A 147 5.51 0.84 -6.16
CA ALA A 147 4.29 0.08 -6.35
C ALA A 147 3.79 -0.55 -5.02
N PRO A 148 2.56 -0.26 -4.57
CA PRO A 148 2.03 -0.92 -3.36
C PRO A 148 1.84 -2.42 -3.55
N THR A 149 1.54 -2.87 -4.77
CA THR A 149 1.29 -4.28 -5.14
C THR A 149 1.41 -4.42 -6.66
N PRO A 150 1.66 -5.64 -7.19
CA PRO A 150 1.46 -5.95 -8.61
C PRO A 150 0.01 -5.70 -9.03
N TRP A 151 -0.23 -4.53 -9.59
CA TRP A 151 -1.56 -3.95 -9.83
C TRP A 151 -2.41 -4.76 -10.81
N ALA A 152 -1.84 -5.23 -11.92
CA ALA A 152 -2.59 -5.98 -12.91
C ALA A 152 -3.17 -7.28 -12.34
N ASP A 153 -2.40 -7.96 -11.49
CA ASP A 153 -2.84 -9.16 -10.80
C ASP A 153 -3.88 -8.83 -9.72
N GLU A 154 -3.74 -7.71 -9.00
CA GLU A 154 -4.74 -7.28 -8.02
C GLU A 154 -6.09 -7.05 -8.68
N VAL A 155 -6.13 -6.30 -9.77
CA VAL A 155 -7.37 -6.03 -10.53
C VAL A 155 -7.99 -7.32 -11.10
N TYR A 156 -7.14 -8.29 -11.50
CA TYR A 156 -7.59 -9.57 -12.03
C TYR A 156 -8.18 -10.48 -10.93
N PHE A 157 -7.48 -10.64 -9.82
CA PHE A 157 -7.95 -11.47 -8.70
C PHE A 157 -9.18 -10.88 -8.00
N ASP A 158 -9.36 -9.56 -8.07
CA ASP A 158 -10.61 -8.90 -7.66
C ASP A 158 -11.76 -9.12 -8.67
N GLY A 159 -11.53 -9.87 -9.74
CA GLY A 159 -12.56 -10.19 -10.73
C GLY A 159 -13.00 -9.00 -11.60
N ARG A 160 -12.24 -7.92 -11.64
CA ARG A 160 -12.58 -6.68 -12.34
C ARG A 160 -12.30 -6.73 -13.85
N VAL A 161 -11.46 -7.65 -14.29
CA VAL A 161 -11.06 -7.81 -15.70
C VAL A 161 -11.02 -9.27 -16.10
N SER A 162 -11.18 -9.55 -17.41
CA SER A 162 -11.01 -10.88 -17.98
C SER A 162 -9.52 -11.24 -18.13
N GLU A 163 -9.20 -12.51 -18.32
CA GLU A 163 -7.82 -12.97 -18.51
C GLU A 163 -7.12 -12.28 -19.70
N ARG A 164 -7.82 -12.07 -20.82
CA ARG A 164 -7.28 -11.34 -21.97
C ARG A 164 -6.93 -9.90 -21.63
N GLN A 165 -7.76 -9.24 -20.85
CA GLN A 165 -7.55 -7.86 -20.39
C GLN A 165 -6.44 -7.79 -19.35
N HIS A 166 -6.37 -8.77 -18.45
CA HIS A 166 -5.29 -8.93 -17.49
C HIS A 166 -3.92 -9.00 -18.17
N ARG A 167 -3.77 -9.82 -19.24
CA ARG A 167 -2.53 -9.87 -20.01
C ARG A 167 -2.12 -8.49 -20.55
N LYS A 168 -3.08 -7.70 -21.03
CA LYS A 168 -2.80 -6.32 -21.51
C LYS A 168 -2.43 -5.37 -20.38
N LEU A 169 -3.07 -5.48 -19.21
CA LEU A 169 -2.70 -4.67 -18.03
C LEU A 169 -1.30 -5.04 -17.52
N ARG A 170 -0.96 -6.33 -17.54
CA ARG A 170 0.40 -6.78 -17.20
C ARG A 170 1.44 -6.17 -18.14
N GLN A 171 1.19 -6.20 -19.47
CA GLN A 171 2.09 -5.56 -20.43
C GLN A 171 2.27 -4.05 -20.14
N LEU A 172 1.18 -3.36 -19.80
CA LEU A 172 1.23 -1.95 -19.43
C LEU A 172 2.06 -1.74 -18.15
N GLU A 173 1.82 -2.52 -17.12
CA GLU A 173 2.54 -2.43 -15.84
C GLU A 173 4.01 -2.81 -16.01
N THR A 174 4.31 -3.90 -16.75
CA THR A 174 5.69 -4.27 -17.08
C THR A 174 6.41 -3.12 -17.80
N ALA A 175 5.76 -2.48 -18.78
CA ALA A 175 6.35 -1.34 -19.48
C ALA A 175 6.61 -0.15 -18.54
N ILE A 176 5.77 0.10 -17.55
CA ILE A 176 6.04 1.11 -16.52
C ILE A 176 7.27 0.70 -15.70
N CYS A 177 7.31 -0.52 -15.20
CA CYS A 177 8.39 -1.03 -14.35
C CYS A 177 9.77 -1.00 -15.05
N GLU A 178 9.81 -1.32 -16.35
CA GLU A 178 11.06 -1.37 -17.13
C GLU A 178 11.57 0.02 -17.56
N ASN A 179 10.68 1.03 -17.61
CA ASN A 179 11.02 2.37 -18.09
C ASN A 179 11.26 3.40 -16.97
N VAL A 180 11.36 2.96 -15.72
CA VAL A 180 11.76 3.82 -14.60
C VAL A 180 13.18 3.54 -14.17
N ASP A 181 13.88 4.55 -13.62
CA ASP A 181 15.25 4.38 -13.13
C ASP A 181 15.29 3.48 -11.89
N HIS A 182 14.24 3.57 -11.05
CA HIS A 182 14.10 2.78 -9.84
C HIS A 182 12.68 2.24 -9.72
N LEU A 183 12.57 0.98 -9.31
CA LEU A 183 11.33 0.27 -9.04
C LEU A 183 11.36 -0.25 -7.61
N ALA A 184 10.32 0.04 -6.85
CA ALA A 184 10.13 -0.54 -5.53
C ALA A 184 8.74 -1.16 -5.40
N PHE A 185 8.63 -2.13 -4.51
CA PHE A 185 7.36 -2.64 -4.01
C PHE A 185 7.32 -2.48 -2.50
N HIS A 186 6.12 -2.36 -1.94
CA HIS A 186 5.96 -2.25 -0.48
C HIS A 186 6.55 -3.45 0.29
N TRP A 187 6.79 -4.56 -0.41
CA TRP A 187 7.39 -5.78 0.15
C TRP A 187 8.29 -6.47 -0.88
N ASP A 188 9.42 -6.98 -0.42
CA ASP A 188 10.37 -7.74 -1.26
C ASP A 188 9.73 -9.00 -1.88
N SER A 189 8.73 -9.59 -1.19
CA SER A 189 7.98 -10.72 -1.72
C SER A 189 7.13 -10.35 -2.93
N TYR A 190 6.60 -9.13 -3.00
CA TYR A 190 5.92 -8.62 -4.18
C TYR A 190 6.90 -8.33 -5.32
N ALA A 191 8.09 -7.81 -4.99
CA ALA A 191 9.14 -7.62 -6.00
C ALA A 191 9.56 -8.95 -6.63
N ARG A 192 9.83 -9.98 -5.82
CA ARG A 192 10.11 -11.34 -6.32
C ARG A 192 8.96 -11.90 -7.16
N TYR A 193 7.73 -11.76 -6.67
CA TYR A 193 6.55 -12.19 -7.41
C TYR A 193 6.44 -11.50 -8.78
N ALA A 194 6.69 -10.19 -8.85
CA ALA A 194 6.63 -9.42 -10.09
C ALA A 194 7.75 -9.84 -11.08
N VAL A 195 8.97 -10.06 -10.60
CA VAL A 195 10.07 -10.61 -11.40
C VAL A 195 9.69 -11.96 -12.00
N GLU A 196 9.25 -12.90 -11.16
CA GLU A 196 8.89 -14.26 -11.57
C GLU A 196 7.68 -14.30 -12.51
N ARG A 197 6.68 -13.49 -12.20
CA ARG A 197 5.37 -13.55 -12.86
C ARG A 197 5.25 -12.68 -14.09
N TYR A 198 5.87 -11.49 -14.07
CA TYR A 198 5.79 -10.50 -15.14
C TYR A 198 7.01 -10.55 -16.05
N GLY A 199 8.08 -11.21 -15.65
CA GLY A 199 9.35 -11.24 -16.38
C GLY A 199 10.07 -9.89 -16.34
N ILE A 200 9.85 -9.08 -15.29
CA ILE A 200 10.59 -7.84 -15.09
C ILE A 200 12.07 -8.18 -14.88
N SER A 201 12.97 -7.45 -15.51
CA SER A 201 14.40 -7.71 -15.45
C SER A 201 15.01 -7.60 -14.04
N GLY A 202 14.37 -6.82 -13.19
CA GLY A 202 14.80 -6.61 -11.80
C GLY A 202 16.06 -5.75 -11.63
N HIS A 203 16.68 -5.28 -12.72
CA HIS A 203 17.92 -4.50 -12.70
C HIS A 203 17.80 -3.15 -11.98
N ASN A 204 16.59 -2.61 -11.91
CA ASN A 204 16.27 -1.31 -11.30
C ASN A 204 15.51 -1.44 -9.97
N LEU A 205 15.43 -2.64 -9.40
CA LEU A 205 14.72 -2.86 -8.13
C LEU A 205 15.45 -2.21 -6.95
N THR A 206 14.66 -1.59 -6.08
CA THR A 206 15.11 -0.96 -4.84
C THR A 206 14.20 -1.45 -3.70
N SER A 207 14.79 -1.78 -2.55
CA SER A 207 14.00 -2.15 -1.38
C SER A 207 13.50 -0.88 -0.68
N LEU A 208 12.19 -0.64 -0.75
CA LEU A 208 11.51 0.49 -0.10
C LEU A 208 10.25 0.00 0.59
N LYS A 209 10.45 -0.65 1.74
CA LYS A 209 9.36 -1.33 2.46
C LYS A 209 8.37 -0.36 3.07
N PHE A 210 7.16 -0.86 3.28
CA PHE A 210 6.17 -0.17 4.10
C PHE A 210 6.60 -0.21 5.56
N GLY A 211 6.63 0.94 6.21
CA GLY A 211 7.10 1.11 7.59
C GLY A 211 5.99 1.37 8.60
N CYS A 212 6.40 1.64 9.83
CA CYS A 212 5.52 2.11 10.91
C CYS A 212 6.25 3.03 11.86
N THR A 213 5.47 3.65 12.76
CA THR A 213 5.96 4.29 13.97
C THR A 213 5.55 3.40 15.14
N PRO A 214 6.48 2.70 15.81
CA PRO A 214 6.16 1.90 16.99
C PRO A 214 5.49 2.75 18.07
N SER A 215 4.38 2.27 18.60
CA SER A 215 3.63 2.97 19.65
C SER A 215 4.35 2.91 20.98
N LYS A 216 4.30 4.02 21.71
CA LYS A 216 4.76 4.04 23.12
C LYS A 216 3.79 3.28 24.04
N GLN A 217 2.52 3.23 23.66
CA GLN A 217 1.48 2.48 24.36
C GLN A 217 1.36 1.10 23.70
N ARG A 218 1.99 0.09 24.30
CA ARG A 218 1.87 -1.29 23.86
C ARG A 218 0.58 -1.91 24.39
N ALA A 219 0.15 -2.97 23.70
CA ALA A 219 -0.90 -3.84 24.18
C ALA A 219 -0.50 -4.52 25.51
N GLU A 220 -1.48 -4.80 26.36
CA GLU A 220 -1.30 -5.48 27.64
C GLU A 220 -1.92 -6.87 27.59
N PHE A 221 -1.40 -7.79 28.38
CA PHE A 221 -1.95 -9.14 28.51
C PHE A 221 -3.34 -9.12 29.16
N ALA A 222 -4.25 -9.92 28.61
CA ALA A 222 -5.58 -10.14 29.20
C ALA A 222 -6.15 -11.51 28.81
N VAL A 223 -7.00 -12.07 29.64
CA VAL A 223 -7.68 -13.36 29.45
C VAL A 223 -9.19 -13.15 29.59
N PRO A 224 -10.00 -13.63 28.66
CA PRO A 224 -9.63 -14.25 27.39
C PRO A 224 -8.98 -13.25 26.43
N PRO A 225 -8.07 -13.69 25.52
CA PRO A 225 -7.45 -12.80 24.57
C PRO A 225 -8.50 -12.15 23.65
N ARG A 226 -8.47 -10.83 23.54
CA ARG A 226 -9.30 -10.10 22.57
C ARG A 226 -8.58 -9.97 21.25
N VAL A 227 -9.28 -10.24 20.16
CA VAL A 227 -8.77 -10.18 18.80
C VAL A 227 -9.35 -8.99 18.07
N VAL A 228 -8.52 -8.25 17.34
CA VAL A 228 -8.99 -7.15 16.51
C VAL A 228 -8.75 -7.40 15.03
N TYR A 229 -9.77 -7.15 14.23
CA TYR A 229 -9.65 -6.95 12.79
C TYR A 229 -9.82 -5.46 12.48
N PHE A 230 -8.77 -4.83 11.96
CA PHE A 230 -8.78 -3.40 11.61
C PHE A 230 -8.68 -3.21 10.10
N GLY A 231 -9.73 -2.69 9.47
CA GLY A 231 -9.75 -2.38 8.03
C GLY A 231 -11.09 -2.63 7.35
N ASN A 232 -11.13 -2.39 6.05
CA ASN A 232 -12.35 -2.55 5.26
C ASN A 232 -12.68 -4.04 5.04
N VAL A 233 -13.81 -4.50 5.57
CA VAL A 233 -14.32 -5.87 5.41
C VAL A 233 -14.96 -6.08 4.04
N SER A 234 -15.52 -5.04 3.43
CA SER A 234 -16.33 -5.14 2.20
C SER A 234 -15.51 -5.48 0.95
N VAL A 235 -14.18 -5.45 1.03
CA VAL A 235 -13.31 -5.77 -0.10
C VAL A 235 -13.10 -7.27 -0.18
N GLY A 236 -13.38 -7.88 -1.34
CA GLY A 236 -13.37 -9.33 -1.53
C GLY A 236 -12.05 -10.01 -1.17
N TYR A 237 -10.92 -9.38 -1.44
CA TYR A 237 -9.60 -9.94 -1.09
C TYR A 237 -9.33 -10.01 0.43
N ASN A 238 -10.08 -9.30 1.26
CA ASN A 238 -10.02 -9.42 2.72
C ASN A 238 -10.77 -10.64 3.25
N ALA A 239 -11.37 -11.46 2.38
CA ALA A 239 -12.06 -12.69 2.69
C ALA A 239 -13.14 -12.54 3.80
N PRO A 240 -14.18 -11.71 3.60
CA PRO A 240 -15.19 -11.44 4.61
C PRO A 240 -15.91 -12.71 5.12
N ALA A 241 -16.13 -13.69 4.26
CA ALA A 241 -16.72 -14.97 4.65
C ALA A 241 -15.81 -15.78 5.61
N LEU A 242 -14.48 -15.72 5.42
CA LEU A 242 -13.53 -16.33 6.37
C LEU A 242 -13.62 -15.59 7.72
N LEU A 243 -13.59 -14.27 7.71
CA LEU A 243 -13.71 -13.47 8.93
C LEU A 243 -15.00 -13.82 9.71
N ALA A 244 -16.12 -13.96 9.01
CA ALA A 244 -17.40 -14.35 9.63
C ALA A 244 -17.32 -15.74 10.29
N ARG A 245 -16.71 -16.75 9.62
CA ARG A 245 -16.54 -18.08 10.21
C ARG A 245 -15.62 -18.06 11.42
N LEU A 246 -14.51 -17.31 11.37
CA LEU A 246 -13.61 -17.16 12.52
C LEU A 246 -14.30 -16.47 13.69
N SER A 247 -15.13 -15.45 13.44
CA SER A 247 -15.92 -14.79 14.48
C SER A 247 -16.96 -15.71 15.11
N ALA A 248 -17.51 -16.63 14.36
CA ALA A 248 -18.41 -17.67 14.92
C ALA A 248 -17.64 -18.68 15.78
N LEU A 249 -16.38 -18.98 15.47
CA LEU A 249 -15.54 -19.88 16.27
C LEU A 249 -15.01 -19.20 17.55
N TYR A 250 -14.82 -17.88 17.52
CA TYR A 250 -14.28 -17.12 18.65
C TYR A 250 -14.99 -15.77 18.79
N PRO A 251 -15.89 -15.58 19.79
CA PRO A 251 -16.76 -14.41 19.89
C PRO A 251 -16.07 -13.10 20.30
N HIS A 252 -14.81 -13.16 20.76
CA HIS A 252 -14.03 -11.97 21.15
C HIS A 252 -13.23 -11.36 19.99
N ILE A 253 -13.78 -11.39 18.78
CA ILE A 253 -13.23 -10.70 17.62
C ILE A 253 -14.01 -9.42 17.38
N ASP A 254 -13.36 -8.28 17.55
CA ASP A 254 -13.91 -6.96 17.27
C ASP A 254 -13.41 -6.47 15.88
N VAL A 255 -14.30 -5.78 15.17
CA VAL A 255 -14.05 -5.31 13.81
C VAL A 255 -14.16 -3.78 13.76
N TYR A 256 -13.10 -3.12 13.29
CA TYR A 256 -13.06 -1.67 13.05
C TYR A 256 -12.74 -1.36 11.60
N GLY A 257 -13.24 -0.21 11.13
CA GLY A 257 -12.81 0.43 9.89
C GLY A 257 -13.66 0.06 8.67
N GLY A 258 -13.59 0.92 7.66
CA GLY A 258 -14.40 0.83 6.47
C GLY A 258 -15.89 1.14 6.71
N PRO A 259 -16.72 0.99 5.68
CA PRO A 259 -18.18 1.07 5.84
C PRO A 259 -18.69 -0.14 6.64
N PRO A 260 -19.88 -0.03 7.26
CA PRO A 260 -20.52 -1.17 7.94
C PRO A 260 -20.56 -2.39 7.02
N PRO A 261 -20.11 -3.57 7.51
CA PRO A 261 -20.20 -4.81 6.74
C PRO A 261 -21.66 -5.27 6.58
N ASP A 262 -21.88 -6.22 5.67
CA ASP A 262 -23.18 -6.88 5.54
C ASP A 262 -23.59 -7.51 6.89
N PRO A 263 -24.74 -7.14 7.46
CA PRO A 263 -25.20 -7.67 8.75
C PRO A 263 -25.29 -9.22 8.79
N ARG A 264 -25.49 -9.86 7.64
CA ARG A 264 -25.53 -11.33 7.51
C ARG A 264 -24.21 -12.01 7.87
N LEU A 265 -23.09 -11.27 7.91
CA LEU A 265 -21.80 -11.79 8.33
C LEU A 265 -21.71 -12.01 9.85
N GLY A 266 -22.60 -11.46 10.65
CA GLY A 266 -22.63 -11.65 12.10
C GLY A 266 -21.39 -11.13 12.84
N LEU A 267 -20.74 -10.10 12.30
CA LEU A 267 -19.51 -9.53 12.85
C LEU A 267 -19.80 -8.52 13.98
N ASN A 268 -19.00 -8.53 15.03
CA ASN A 268 -19.04 -7.48 16.04
C ASN A 268 -18.34 -6.20 15.51
N TYR A 269 -19.07 -5.44 14.70
CA TYR A 269 -18.56 -4.22 14.08
C TYR A 269 -18.72 -3.02 15.00
N LEU A 270 -17.60 -2.41 15.41
CA LEU A 270 -17.54 -1.29 16.36
C LEU A 270 -17.41 0.07 15.68
N GLY A 271 -17.49 0.11 14.34
CA GLY A 271 -17.47 1.36 13.60
C GLY A 271 -16.10 1.75 13.05
N TYR A 272 -16.06 2.96 12.54
CA TYR A 272 -14.83 3.59 12.07
C TYR A 272 -14.13 4.33 13.20
N THR A 273 -12.81 4.18 13.32
CA THR A 273 -11.97 5.00 14.18
C THR A 273 -10.81 5.60 13.36
N PRO A 274 -10.51 6.89 13.54
CA PRO A 274 -9.39 7.54 12.86
C PRO A 274 -8.04 7.23 13.53
N SER A 275 -8.04 6.74 14.79
CA SER A 275 -6.83 6.43 15.54
C SER A 275 -6.56 4.93 15.60
N LEU A 276 -5.29 4.56 15.46
CA LEU A 276 -4.81 3.21 15.72
C LEU A 276 -4.64 2.91 17.22
N ASP A 277 -4.78 3.90 18.13
CA ASP A 277 -4.56 3.71 19.57
C ASP A 277 -5.52 2.67 20.17
N VAL A 278 -6.67 2.46 19.53
CA VAL A 278 -7.60 1.38 19.89
C VAL A 278 -6.94 0.01 19.91
N LEU A 279 -5.86 -0.19 19.13
CA LEU A 279 -5.15 -1.46 19.03
C LEU A 279 -4.51 -1.88 20.36
N SER A 280 -4.12 -0.92 21.22
CA SER A 280 -3.56 -1.22 22.55
C SER A 280 -4.51 -1.95 23.50
N ASN A 281 -5.82 -1.95 23.21
CA ASN A 281 -6.84 -2.63 24.00
C ASN A 281 -7.02 -4.12 23.63
N TYR A 282 -6.21 -4.65 22.71
CA TYR A 282 -6.32 -6.00 22.18
C TYR A 282 -5.06 -6.79 22.41
N GLN A 283 -5.16 -8.11 22.39
CA GLN A 283 -4.03 -9.02 22.58
C GLN A 283 -3.52 -9.58 21.26
N LEU A 284 -4.37 -9.65 20.22
CA LEU A 284 -4.04 -10.25 18.94
C LEU A 284 -4.61 -9.41 17.79
N GLY A 285 -3.79 -9.20 16.76
CA GLY A 285 -4.23 -8.65 15.49
C GLY A 285 -4.61 -9.76 14.51
N LEU A 286 -5.70 -9.62 13.76
CA LEU A 286 -6.15 -10.63 12.80
C LEU A 286 -6.00 -10.13 11.35
N VAL A 287 -5.33 -10.94 10.54
CA VAL A 287 -5.29 -10.78 9.08
C VAL A 287 -6.06 -11.92 8.43
N THR A 288 -7.07 -11.57 7.63
CA THR A 288 -7.74 -12.48 6.70
C THR A 288 -7.44 -12.07 5.28
N CYS A 289 -7.33 -13.00 4.35
CA CYS A 289 -7.18 -12.69 2.92
C CYS A 289 -7.59 -13.89 2.05
N SER A 290 -7.89 -13.61 0.79
CA SER A 290 -8.20 -14.62 -0.23
C SER A 290 -6.98 -15.50 -0.53
N ARG A 291 -7.24 -16.75 -0.98
CA ARG A 291 -6.17 -17.74 -1.28
C ARG A 291 -5.56 -17.57 -2.68
N ASP A 292 -5.73 -16.42 -3.32
CA ASP A 292 -5.14 -16.19 -4.63
C ASP A 292 -3.59 -16.12 -4.56
N GLN A 293 -2.99 -16.23 -5.73
CA GLN A 293 -1.53 -16.32 -5.86
C GLN A 293 -0.83 -15.02 -5.42
N LEU A 294 -1.46 -13.85 -5.66
CA LEU A 294 -0.92 -12.57 -5.24
C LEU A 294 -0.89 -12.47 -3.71
N ARG A 295 -2.00 -12.83 -3.05
CA ARG A 295 -2.13 -12.71 -1.58
C ARG A 295 -1.26 -13.72 -0.82
N ARG A 296 -0.87 -14.83 -1.46
CA ARG A 296 0.13 -15.75 -0.89
C ARG A 296 1.50 -15.10 -0.68
N ASN A 297 1.86 -14.15 -1.55
CA ASN A 297 3.16 -13.47 -1.53
C ASN A 297 3.08 -12.09 -0.88
N GLY A 298 1.87 -11.56 -0.66
CA GLY A 298 1.66 -10.20 -0.20
C GLY A 298 1.68 -10.04 1.31
N PHE A 299 1.96 -8.83 1.72
CA PHE A 299 1.80 -8.36 3.07
C PHE A 299 0.68 -7.33 3.15
N SER A 300 0.08 -7.19 4.33
CA SER A 300 -0.94 -6.18 4.59
C SER A 300 -0.39 -5.07 5.47
N ALA A 301 -0.67 -3.81 5.15
CA ALA A 301 -0.34 -2.69 6.03
C ALA A 301 -0.92 -2.85 7.45
N LYS A 302 -2.08 -3.53 7.57
CA LYS A 302 -2.66 -3.90 8.88
C LYS A 302 -1.69 -4.70 9.75
N HIS A 303 -0.94 -5.61 9.14
CA HIS A 303 0.04 -6.43 9.84
C HIS A 303 1.06 -5.55 10.54
N VAL A 304 1.62 -4.57 9.81
CA VAL A 304 2.60 -3.62 10.37
C VAL A 304 1.97 -2.76 11.46
N SER A 305 0.72 -2.33 11.26
CA SER A 305 -0.03 -1.59 12.28
C SER A 305 -0.20 -2.38 13.58
N TYR A 306 -0.49 -3.69 13.49
CA TYR A 306 -0.57 -4.54 14.69
C TYR A 306 0.79 -4.68 15.39
N LEU A 307 1.85 -4.96 14.62
CA LEU A 307 3.20 -5.07 15.17
C LEU A 307 3.61 -3.79 15.91
N SER A 308 3.21 -2.62 15.43
CA SER A 308 3.58 -1.35 16.04
C SER A 308 3.03 -1.13 17.47
N TYR A 309 1.99 -1.88 17.84
CA TYR A 309 1.43 -1.92 19.20
C TYR A 309 1.87 -3.17 19.99
N GLY A 310 2.76 -3.99 19.44
CA GLY A 310 3.19 -5.24 20.04
C GLY A 310 2.13 -6.33 20.01
N LEU A 311 1.14 -6.26 19.09
CA LEU A 311 0.18 -7.35 18.94
C LEU A 311 0.79 -8.47 18.12
N PRO A 312 0.86 -9.72 18.62
CA PRO A 312 1.08 -10.89 17.80
C PRO A 312 0.01 -10.99 16.73
N VAL A 313 0.41 -11.28 15.49
CA VAL A 313 -0.49 -11.18 14.34
C VAL A 313 -0.93 -12.56 13.86
N LEU A 314 -2.20 -12.88 14.01
CA LEU A 314 -2.82 -14.07 13.46
C LEU A 314 -2.86 -13.97 11.94
N VAL A 315 -2.23 -14.92 11.25
CA VAL A 315 -2.11 -14.94 9.79
C VAL A 315 -2.48 -16.32 9.24
N PRO A 316 -3.11 -16.41 8.05
CA PRO A 316 -3.38 -17.70 7.44
C PRO A 316 -2.09 -18.47 7.15
N SER A 317 -1.99 -19.74 7.58
CA SER A 317 -0.79 -20.59 7.48
C SER A 317 -0.32 -20.87 6.03
N TRP A 318 -1.19 -20.70 5.05
CA TRP A 318 -0.87 -20.88 3.63
C TRP A 318 -0.14 -19.66 2.99
N ARG A 319 0.03 -18.55 3.71
CA ARG A 319 0.83 -17.43 3.24
C ARG A 319 2.31 -17.81 3.22
N ARG A 320 3.03 -17.32 2.20
CA ARG A 320 4.48 -17.49 2.08
C ARG A 320 5.22 -16.39 2.85
N HIS A 321 6.47 -16.66 3.16
CA HIS A 321 7.39 -15.66 3.76
C HIS A 321 6.95 -15.11 5.12
N LEU A 322 6.18 -15.88 5.90
CA LEU A 322 5.80 -15.49 7.26
C LEU A 322 6.98 -15.46 8.22
N ASP A 323 8.02 -16.25 7.91
CA ASP A 323 9.31 -16.29 8.59
C ASP A 323 10.05 -14.95 8.55
N LEU A 324 9.76 -14.11 7.56
CA LEU A 324 10.35 -12.77 7.44
C LEU A 324 9.73 -11.74 8.40
N LEU A 325 8.58 -12.05 9.02
CA LEU A 325 7.93 -11.18 10.01
C LEU A 325 7.75 -11.93 11.34
N ARG A 326 8.65 -11.69 12.26
CA ARG A 326 8.55 -12.15 13.64
C ARG A 326 7.26 -11.59 14.28
N GLY A 327 6.71 -12.29 15.26
CA GLY A 327 5.43 -11.97 15.86
C GLY A 327 4.22 -12.39 15.02
N SER A 328 4.41 -13.11 13.90
CA SER A 328 3.32 -13.75 13.15
C SER A 328 2.97 -15.10 13.77
N VAL A 329 1.69 -15.34 14.00
CA VAL A 329 1.13 -16.56 14.55
C VAL A 329 0.26 -17.22 13.47
N PRO A 330 0.73 -18.29 12.82
CA PRO A 330 -0.01 -18.91 11.73
C PRO A 330 -1.21 -19.71 12.24
N TYR A 331 -2.33 -19.62 11.49
CA TYR A 331 -3.53 -20.41 11.76
C TYR A 331 -4.11 -21.04 10.49
N THR A 332 -4.85 -22.12 10.67
CA THR A 332 -5.88 -22.61 9.73
C THR A 332 -7.24 -22.36 10.35
N GLU A 333 -8.32 -22.54 9.57
CA GLU A 333 -9.67 -22.39 10.12
C GLU A 333 -9.93 -23.41 11.26
N GLU A 334 -9.40 -24.64 11.12
CA GLU A 334 -9.51 -25.73 12.09
C GLU A 334 -8.72 -25.46 13.37
N THR A 335 -7.54 -24.83 13.25
CA THR A 335 -6.66 -24.58 14.40
C THR A 335 -6.87 -23.20 15.03
N PHE A 336 -7.71 -22.33 14.42
CA PHE A 336 -7.83 -20.93 14.84
C PHE A 336 -8.14 -20.78 16.31
N ARG A 337 -9.17 -21.51 16.82
CA ARG A 337 -9.60 -21.45 18.22
C ARG A 337 -8.46 -21.87 19.16
N SER A 338 -7.83 -23.01 18.89
CA SER A 338 -6.74 -23.51 19.76
C SER A 338 -5.51 -22.60 19.74
N VAL A 339 -5.22 -21.97 18.59
CA VAL A 339 -4.14 -20.98 18.47
C VAL A 339 -4.45 -19.75 19.34
N VAL A 340 -5.67 -19.20 19.27
CA VAL A 340 -6.07 -18.06 20.10
C VAL A 340 -6.05 -18.43 21.59
N ASP A 341 -6.65 -19.57 21.97
CA ASP A 341 -6.69 -20.04 23.35
C ASP A 341 -5.28 -20.24 23.93
N SER A 342 -4.31 -20.68 23.11
CA SER A 342 -2.92 -20.83 23.52
C SER A 342 -2.21 -19.51 23.85
N MET A 343 -2.72 -18.39 23.37
CA MET A 343 -2.26 -17.05 23.70
C MET A 343 -2.88 -16.51 25.01
N GLY A 344 -3.71 -17.29 25.67
CA GLY A 344 -4.11 -17.07 27.06
C GLY A 344 -3.04 -17.43 28.10
N ASP A 345 -1.94 -18.04 27.69
CA ASP A 345 -0.73 -18.20 28.50
C ASP A 345 0.08 -16.89 28.47
N GLU A 346 0.30 -16.29 29.63
CA GLU A 346 0.93 -15.00 29.77
C GLU A 346 2.36 -14.98 29.25
N SER A 347 3.15 -16.00 29.57
CA SER A 347 4.55 -16.08 29.16
C SER A 347 4.68 -16.20 27.64
N ARG A 348 3.82 -17.04 27.02
CA ARG A 348 3.76 -17.21 25.58
C ARG A 348 3.33 -15.93 24.88
N TRP A 349 2.31 -15.24 25.42
CA TRP A 349 1.83 -14.00 24.84
C TRP A 349 2.89 -12.91 24.89
N TRP A 350 3.57 -12.72 26.06
CA TRP A 350 4.63 -11.71 26.18
C TRP A 350 5.80 -12.03 25.22
N SER A 351 6.21 -13.27 25.09
CA SER A 351 7.27 -13.66 24.14
C SER A 351 6.88 -13.26 22.69
N ALA A 352 5.66 -13.57 22.27
CA ALA A 352 5.17 -13.23 20.94
C ALA A 352 4.97 -11.70 20.75
N SER A 353 4.52 -11.01 21.79
CA SER A 353 4.35 -9.54 21.80
C SER A 353 5.70 -8.82 21.68
N ASP A 354 6.71 -9.28 22.38
CA ASP A 354 8.06 -8.71 22.30
C ASP A 354 8.70 -8.95 20.94
N GLU A 355 8.49 -10.11 20.34
CA GLU A 355 8.92 -10.39 18.97
C GLU A 355 8.20 -9.47 17.94
N ALA A 356 6.89 -9.28 18.13
CA ALA A 356 6.09 -8.38 17.29
C ALA A 356 6.59 -6.93 17.38
N TYR A 357 6.81 -6.44 18.58
CA TYR A 357 7.30 -5.08 18.78
C TYR A 357 8.74 -4.89 18.29
N ALA A 358 9.62 -5.85 18.55
CA ALA A 358 10.98 -5.83 18.02
C ALA A 358 11.01 -5.83 16.49
N GLN A 359 10.03 -6.49 15.85
CA GLN A 359 9.89 -6.41 14.39
C GLN A 359 9.39 -5.04 13.93
N ALA A 360 8.46 -4.40 14.66
CA ALA A 360 8.04 -3.03 14.38
C ALA A 360 9.20 -2.03 14.45
N GLU A 361 10.10 -2.19 15.44
CA GLU A 361 11.30 -1.37 15.55
C GLU A 361 12.21 -1.46 14.31
N ARG A 362 12.30 -2.64 13.68
CA ARG A 362 13.05 -2.82 12.43
C ARG A 362 12.33 -2.25 11.22
N LEU A 363 11.02 -2.06 11.33
CA LEU A 363 10.17 -1.48 10.29
C LEU A 363 9.88 0.01 10.52
N ARG A 364 10.65 0.69 11.34
CA ARG A 364 10.53 2.14 11.49
C ARG A 364 10.65 2.84 10.14
N TRP A 365 9.90 3.90 9.95
CA TRP A 365 9.97 4.70 8.73
C TRP A 365 11.39 5.18 8.42
N GLU A 366 12.15 5.53 9.45
CA GLU A 366 13.55 5.96 9.30
C GLU A 366 14.44 4.87 8.69
N GLU A 367 14.18 3.60 9.02
CA GLU A 367 14.92 2.46 8.48
C GLU A 367 14.46 2.07 7.09
N THR A 368 13.12 1.97 6.91
CA THR A 368 12.53 1.52 5.65
C THR A 368 12.66 2.52 4.51
N LEU A 369 12.78 3.83 4.83
CA LEU A 369 12.97 4.90 3.85
C LEU A 369 14.43 5.32 3.64
N ARG A 370 15.38 4.78 4.41
CA ARG A 370 16.83 5.06 4.24
C ARG A 370 17.34 4.85 2.81
N PRO A 371 16.88 3.86 2.03
CA PRO A 371 17.31 3.73 0.64
C PRO A 371 17.06 4.97 -0.22
N LEU A 372 16.09 5.83 0.10
CA LEU A 372 15.86 7.08 -0.64
C LEU A 372 17.06 8.05 -0.56
N GLU A 373 17.78 8.10 0.57
CA GLU A 373 19.00 8.92 0.68
C GLU A 373 20.07 8.42 -0.27
N GLN A 374 20.19 7.10 -0.42
CA GLN A 374 21.14 6.51 -1.36
C GLN A 374 20.77 6.84 -2.81
N LEU A 375 19.48 6.83 -3.15
CA LEU A 375 19.01 7.22 -4.47
C LEU A 375 19.30 8.70 -4.76
N LEU A 376 19.20 9.58 -3.78
CA LEU A 376 19.44 11.02 -3.95
C LEU A 376 20.92 11.38 -3.92
N SER A 377 21.76 10.59 -3.25
CA SER A 377 23.20 10.86 -3.10
C SER A 377 24.04 10.32 -4.25
N ARG A 378 23.59 9.32 -4.99
CA ARG A 378 24.35 8.70 -6.07
C ARG A 378 24.45 9.62 -7.29
N ASP A 379 25.66 9.68 -7.86
CA ASP A 379 25.89 10.22 -9.19
C ASP A 379 25.06 9.37 -10.20
N PRO A 380 24.32 9.99 -11.12
CA PRO A 380 23.51 9.27 -12.11
C PRO A 380 24.33 8.27 -12.95
N HIS A 381 25.66 8.39 -12.98
CA HIS A 381 26.56 7.56 -13.76
C HIS A 381 27.20 6.39 -12.99
N LEU A 382 26.98 6.27 -11.68
CA LEU A 382 27.55 5.19 -10.86
C LEU A 382 26.53 4.05 -10.65
N SER A 383 26.74 3.01 -11.41
CA SER A 383 26.41 1.58 -11.37
C SER A 383 25.14 1.03 -10.72
N LYS A 384 24.57 0.21 -11.52
CA LYS A 384 23.46 -0.71 -11.48
C LYS A 384 23.69 -2.01 -10.67
N ASP A 385 24.66 -2.06 -9.77
CA ASP A 385 24.99 -3.28 -9.03
C ASP A 385 24.28 -3.30 -7.66
N TRP A 386 23.00 -3.58 -7.68
CA TRP A 386 22.23 -3.89 -6.47
C TRP A 386 22.12 -5.40 -6.31
N GLN A 387 22.77 -5.98 -5.30
CA GLN A 387 22.62 -7.39 -4.93
C GLN A 387 21.55 -7.54 -3.85
N TRP A 388 20.66 -8.49 -4.05
CA TRP A 388 19.70 -8.96 -3.05
C TRP A 388 20.46 -9.65 -1.90
N THR A 389 20.40 -9.07 -0.70
CA THR A 389 20.82 -9.76 0.55
C THR A 389 19.63 -10.35 1.26
#